data_089fcc54196cab10811c39f4ccc22c47
#
_entry.id   089fcc54196cab10811c39f4ccc22c47
#
_cell.length_a   1.000
_cell.length_b   1.000
_cell.length_c   1.000
_cell.angle_alpha   90.00
_cell.angle_beta   90.00
_cell.angle_gamma   90.00
#
_symmetry.space_group_name_H-M   'P 1'
#
loop_
_entity.id
_entity.type
_entity.pdbx_description
1 polymer ?
#
loop_
_entity_poly.entity_id
_entity_poly.type
_entity_poly.pdbx_seq_one_letter_code
_entity_poly.pdbx_strand_id
1 'polypeptide(L)'
;EPYRRQRQMCIRDRQYVREGRQYGLVVCDPPAFAKSRKALENAYRGYKELNLQCMKLVKPGGYLVSCSCSQFMTPELFLKMLREAAQDAGRDARLLETLIQSRDHPASLASEQSLYLKGDILQIV
;
A
#
# COMPACT_ATOMS: atom_id res chain seq x y z
N GLU A 1 -2.76 14.31 -12.17
CA GLU A 1 -3.29 14.38 -10.82
C GLU A 1 -3.18 13.05 -10.09
N PRO A 2 -2.81 13.07 -8.81
CA PRO A 2 -2.69 11.84 -8.04
C PRO A 2 -3.99 11.03 -7.99
N TYR A 3 -5.13 11.69 -7.85
CA TYR A 3 -6.42 11.04 -7.76
C TYR A 3 -6.79 10.31 -9.06
N ARG A 4 -6.56 10.95 -10.18
CA ARG A 4 -6.83 10.36 -11.51
C ARG A 4 -5.93 9.16 -11.76
N ARG A 5 -4.65 9.27 -11.39
CA ARG A 5 -3.68 8.19 -11.53
C ARG A 5 -4.06 6.99 -10.68
N GLN A 6 -4.49 7.21 -9.45
CA GLN A 6 -4.98 6.15 -8.57
C GLN A 6 -6.14 5.39 -9.20
N ARG A 7 -7.10 6.13 -9.75
CA ARG A 7 -8.27 5.52 -10.38
C ARG A 7 -7.89 4.64 -11.57
N GLN A 8 -6.94 5.09 -12.38
CA GLN A 8 -6.44 4.32 -13.51
C GLN A 8 -5.72 3.05 -13.06
N MET A 9 -4.92 3.14 -12.00
CA MET A 9 -4.24 1.98 -11.43
C MET A 9 -5.23 0.93 -10.92
N CYS A 10 -6.27 1.35 -10.19
CA CYS A 10 -7.29 0.44 -9.70
C CYS A 10 -8.04 -0.26 -10.83
N ILE A 11 -8.36 0.44 -11.91
CA ILE A 11 -9.03 -0.14 -13.08
C ILE A 11 -8.15 -1.19 -13.72
N ARG A 12 -6.86 -0.91 -13.90
CA ARG A 12 -5.90 -1.84 -14.48
C ARG A 12 -5.73 -3.09 -13.62
N ASP A 13 -5.60 -2.90 -12.32
CA ASP A 13 -5.40 -4.02 -11.40
C ASP A 13 -6.62 -4.92 -11.37
N ARG A 14 -7.82 -4.35 -11.39
CA ARG A 14 -9.06 -5.13 -11.47
C ARG A 14 -9.14 -5.93 -12.76
N GLN A 15 -8.68 -5.38 -13.86
CA GLN A 15 -8.63 -6.09 -15.13
C GLN A 15 -7.68 -7.28 -15.06
N TYR A 16 -6.48 -7.10 -14.50
CA TYR A 16 -5.52 -8.19 -14.32
C TYR A 16 -6.08 -9.30 -13.42
N VAL A 17 -6.79 -8.94 -12.36
CA VAL A 17 -7.44 -9.91 -11.50
C VAL A 17 -8.48 -10.72 -12.27
N ARG A 18 -9.30 -10.08 -13.11
CA ARG A 18 -10.28 -10.78 -13.94
C ARG A 18 -9.64 -11.71 -14.94
N GLU A 19 -8.46 -11.37 -15.44
CA GLU A 19 -7.70 -12.19 -16.37
C GLU A 19 -7.01 -13.37 -15.68
N GLY A 20 -7.09 -13.46 -14.34
CA GLY A 20 -6.46 -14.51 -13.57
C GLY A 20 -4.94 -14.41 -13.48
N ARG A 21 -4.39 -13.21 -13.71
CA ARG A 21 -2.94 -13.01 -13.62
C ARG A 21 -2.47 -13.12 -12.18
N GLN A 22 -1.34 -13.81 -11.99
CA GLN A 22 -0.70 -13.94 -10.69
C GLN A 22 0.81 -13.78 -10.84
N TYR A 23 1.41 -13.13 -9.85
CA TYR A 23 2.83 -12.79 -9.85
C TYR A 23 3.47 -13.21 -8.54
N GLY A 24 4.75 -13.55 -8.60
CA GLY A 24 5.52 -13.89 -7.39
C GLY A 24 5.87 -12.69 -6.53
N LEU A 25 5.96 -11.52 -7.15
CA LEU A 25 6.26 -10.27 -6.44
C LEU A 25 5.43 -9.15 -7.06
N VAL A 26 4.73 -8.42 -6.21
CA VAL A 26 3.97 -7.24 -6.60
C VAL A 26 4.43 -6.07 -5.74
N VAL A 27 4.70 -4.94 -6.38
CA VAL A 27 5.06 -3.69 -5.68
C VAL A 27 3.90 -2.72 -5.83
N CYS A 28 3.36 -2.28 -4.72
CA CYS A 28 2.30 -1.29 -4.66
C CYS A 28 2.88 0.01 -4.09
N ASP A 29 3.21 0.95 -4.97
CA ASP A 29 3.84 2.21 -4.62
C ASP A 29 3.05 3.38 -5.25
N PRO A 30 1.84 3.65 -4.74
CA PRO A 30 1.01 4.71 -5.29
C PRO A 30 1.52 6.10 -4.90
N PRO A 31 1.12 7.15 -5.64
CA PRO A 31 1.41 8.51 -5.24
C PRO A 31 0.69 8.86 -3.94
N ALA A 32 1.14 9.91 -3.26
CA ALA A 32 0.49 10.37 -2.04
C ALA A 32 -0.93 10.85 -2.36
N PHE A 33 -1.92 10.26 -1.70
CA PHE A 33 -3.32 10.61 -1.90
C PHE A 33 -3.82 11.60 -0.88
N ALA A 34 -3.35 11.52 0.37
CA ALA A 34 -3.80 12.40 1.43
C ALA A 34 -2.88 13.61 1.54
N LYS A 35 -3.39 14.77 1.17
CA LYS A 35 -2.70 16.05 1.33
C LYS A 35 -3.19 16.82 2.54
N SER A 36 -4.24 16.32 3.21
CA SER A 36 -4.81 16.93 4.40
C SER A 36 -5.52 15.85 5.21
N ARG A 37 -5.81 16.16 6.47
CA ARG A 37 -6.57 15.24 7.32
C ARG A 37 -7.99 15.03 6.82
N LYS A 38 -8.57 16.04 6.19
CA LYS A 38 -9.93 15.95 5.63
C LYS A 38 -10.01 14.95 4.48
N ALA A 39 -8.91 14.81 3.71
CA ALA A 39 -8.85 13.87 2.61
C ALA A 39 -8.47 12.46 3.04
N LEU A 40 -8.13 12.25 4.32
CA LEU A 40 -7.56 10.99 4.79
C LEU A 40 -8.52 9.81 4.64
N GLU A 41 -9.81 9.97 4.91
CA GLU A 41 -10.77 8.88 4.77
C GLU A 41 -10.86 8.37 3.34
N ASN A 42 -10.94 9.30 2.38
CA ASN A 42 -10.99 8.93 0.97
C ASN A 42 -9.67 8.29 0.52
N ALA A 43 -8.55 8.82 1.01
CA ALA A 43 -7.24 8.26 0.74
C ALA A 43 -7.11 6.85 1.33
N TYR A 44 -7.61 6.64 2.55
CA TYR A 44 -7.59 5.34 3.20
C TYR A 44 -8.30 4.30 2.34
N ARG A 45 -9.49 4.63 1.85
CA ARG A 45 -10.27 3.75 0.97
C ARG A 45 -9.53 3.46 -0.33
N GLY A 46 -8.88 4.47 -0.89
CA GLY A 46 -8.10 4.33 -2.12
C GLY A 46 -6.91 3.41 -1.93
N TYR A 47 -6.16 3.60 -0.87
CA TYR A 47 -5.04 2.73 -0.51
C TYR A 47 -5.50 1.29 -0.27
N LYS A 48 -6.61 1.13 0.46
CA LYS A 48 -7.16 -0.18 0.77
C LYS A 48 -7.57 -0.91 -0.51
N GLU A 49 -8.31 -0.24 -1.40
CA GLU A 49 -8.76 -0.83 -2.66
C GLU A 49 -7.59 -1.24 -3.54
N LEU A 50 -6.58 -0.36 -3.67
CA LEU A 50 -5.40 -0.66 -4.47
C LEU A 50 -4.63 -1.86 -3.90
N ASN A 51 -4.42 -1.88 -2.59
CA ASN A 51 -3.72 -2.99 -1.96
C ASN A 51 -4.50 -4.29 -2.03
N LEU A 52 -5.84 -4.22 -1.92
CA LEU A 52 -6.70 -5.38 -2.06
C LEU A 52 -6.53 -6.02 -3.45
N GLN A 53 -6.54 -5.22 -4.50
CA GLN A 53 -6.32 -5.72 -5.86
C GLN A 53 -4.91 -6.28 -6.02
N CYS A 54 -3.90 -5.60 -5.48
CA CYS A 54 -2.52 -6.09 -5.51
C CYS A 54 -2.38 -7.44 -4.80
N MET A 55 -3.04 -7.62 -3.66
CA MET A 55 -3.01 -8.89 -2.93
C MET A 55 -3.61 -10.03 -3.74
N LYS A 56 -4.65 -9.75 -4.52
CA LYS A 56 -5.25 -10.76 -5.40
C LYS A 56 -4.32 -11.15 -6.54
N LEU A 57 -3.38 -10.28 -6.91
CA LEU A 57 -2.42 -10.55 -7.98
C LEU A 57 -1.20 -11.33 -7.51
N VAL A 58 -1.00 -11.48 -6.21
CA VAL A 58 0.13 -12.25 -5.67
C VAL A 58 -0.22 -13.72 -5.65
N LYS A 59 0.63 -14.56 -6.26
CA LYS A 59 0.43 -16.00 -6.21
C LYS A 59 0.62 -16.51 -4.76
N PRO A 60 0.01 -17.65 -4.39
CA PRO A 60 0.20 -18.20 -3.05
C PRO A 60 1.68 -18.40 -2.74
N GLY A 61 2.13 -17.87 -1.60
CA GLY A 61 3.53 -17.88 -1.20
C GLY A 61 4.36 -16.75 -1.76
N GLY A 62 3.80 -15.90 -2.60
CA GLY A 62 4.49 -14.73 -3.16
C GLY A 62 4.51 -13.56 -2.19
N TYR A 63 5.05 -12.44 -2.67
CA TYR A 63 5.31 -11.28 -1.83
C TYR A 63 4.65 -10.03 -2.36
N LEU A 64 4.19 -9.19 -1.44
CA LEU A 64 3.70 -7.84 -1.73
C LEU A 64 4.58 -6.84 -0.99
N VAL A 65 5.15 -5.89 -1.71
CA VAL A 65 5.81 -4.73 -1.13
C VAL A 65 4.86 -3.56 -1.28
N SER A 66 4.33 -3.08 -0.15
CA SER A 66 3.36 -1.98 -0.16
C SER A 66 3.97 -0.76 0.51
N CYS A 67 3.85 0.38 -0.16
CA CYS A 67 4.47 1.63 0.26
C CYS A 67 3.46 2.76 0.32
N SER A 68 3.75 3.76 1.16
CA SER A 68 3.00 5.00 1.22
C SER A 68 3.96 6.13 1.58
N CYS A 69 3.87 7.26 0.88
CA CYS A 69 4.61 8.47 1.23
C CYS A 69 3.72 9.57 1.80
N SER A 70 2.51 9.26 2.23
CA SER A 70 1.63 10.22 2.88
C SER A 70 1.98 10.36 4.36
N GLN A 71 2.26 11.59 4.80
CA GLN A 71 2.55 11.85 6.21
C GLN A 71 1.32 11.68 7.12
N PHE A 72 0.11 11.71 6.56
CA PHE A 72 -1.13 11.54 7.31
C PHE A 72 -1.50 10.07 7.51
N MET A 73 -0.92 9.19 6.74
CA MET A 73 -1.07 7.74 6.90
C MET A 73 0.00 7.25 7.86
N THR A 74 -0.31 7.18 9.15
CA THR A 74 0.64 6.71 10.16
C THR A 74 1.00 5.24 9.94
N PRO A 75 2.15 4.75 10.47
CA PRO A 75 2.49 3.34 10.35
C PRO A 75 1.41 2.41 10.90
N GLU A 76 0.78 2.76 12.01
CA GLU A 76 -0.29 1.96 12.61
C GLU A 76 -1.53 1.94 11.71
N LEU A 77 -1.90 3.07 11.15
CA LEU A 77 -3.04 3.17 10.25
C LEU A 77 -2.77 2.41 8.96
N PHE A 78 -1.54 2.48 8.46
CA PHE A 78 -1.12 1.76 7.26
C PHE A 78 -1.24 0.25 7.46
N LEU A 79 -0.76 -0.25 8.60
CA LEU A 79 -0.84 -1.67 8.93
C LEU A 79 -2.30 -2.13 9.11
N LYS A 80 -3.13 -1.30 9.73
CA LYS A 80 -4.57 -1.57 9.85
C LYS A 80 -5.21 -1.68 8.47
N MET A 81 -4.88 -0.78 7.56
CA MET A 81 -5.38 -0.79 6.18
C MET A 81 -4.98 -2.07 5.46
N LEU A 82 -3.73 -2.49 5.59
CA LEU A 82 -3.26 -3.73 4.97
C LEU A 82 -3.99 -4.96 5.52
N ARG A 83 -4.24 -4.97 6.83
CA ARG A 83 -4.99 -6.07 7.46
C ARG A 83 -6.41 -6.16 6.92
N GLU A 84 -7.08 -5.02 6.82
CA GLU A 84 -8.43 -4.97 6.29
C GLU A 84 -8.48 -5.35 4.82
N ALA A 85 -7.48 -4.90 4.04
CA ALA A 85 -7.38 -5.27 2.63
C ALA A 85 -7.21 -6.79 2.46
N ALA A 86 -6.39 -7.41 3.29
CA ALA A 86 -6.17 -8.86 3.25
C ALA A 86 -7.46 -9.62 3.59
N GLN A 87 -8.18 -9.18 4.60
CA GLN A 87 -9.47 -9.78 4.97
C GLN A 87 -10.46 -9.69 3.82
N ASP A 88 -10.57 -8.52 3.20
CA ASP A 88 -11.51 -8.32 2.09
C ASP A 88 -11.08 -9.08 0.83
N ALA A 89 -9.78 -9.29 0.65
CA ALA A 89 -9.27 -10.09 -0.46
C ALA A 89 -9.40 -11.60 -0.21
N GLY A 90 -9.73 -11.99 1.01
CA GLY A 90 -9.81 -13.40 1.38
C GLY A 90 -8.43 -14.07 1.42
N ARG A 91 -7.39 -13.31 1.74
CA ARG A 91 -5.99 -13.78 1.77
C ARG A 91 -5.40 -13.61 3.16
N ASP A 92 -4.60 -14.59 3.58
CA ASP A 92 -3.74 -14.43 4.75
C ASP A 92 -2.44 -13.75 4.32
N ALA A 93 -1.97 -12.84 5.16
CA ALA A 93 -0.73 -12.11 4.90
C ALA A 93 0.13 -12.12 6.16
N ARG A 94 1.43 -12.32 5.96
CA ARG A 94 2.42 -12.29 7.05
C ARG A 94 3.32 -11.09 6.86
N LEU A 95 3.45 -10.28 7.89
CA LEU A 95 4.37 -9.14 7.86
C LEU A 95 5.79 -9.67 8.08
N LEU A 96 6.65 -9.47 7.08
CA LEU A 96 8.03 -9.91 7.15
C LEU A 96 8.96 -8.79 7.61
N GLU A 97 8.76 -7.59 7.10
CA GLU A 97 9.64 -6.48 7.41
C GLU A 97 8.91 -5.16 7.21
N THR A 98 9.19 -4.20 8.08
CA THR A 98 8.72 -2.82 7.94
C THR A 98 9.90 -1.98 7.46
N LEU A 99 9.65 -1.20 6.40
CA LEU A 99 10.66 -0.37 5.77
C LEU A 99 10.44 1.09 6.14
N ILE A 100 11.54 1.81 6.27
CA ILE A 100 11.53 3.27 6.38
C ILE A 100 12.25 3.83 5.17
N GLN A 101 12.27 5.17 5.04
CA GLN A 101 12.95 5.79 3.92
C GLN A 101 14.44 5.43 3.91
N SER A 102 15.03 5.46 2.71
CA SER A 102 16.42 5.05 2.51
C SER A 102 17.40 5.99 3.20
N ARG A 103 18.66 5.57 3.28
CA ARG A 103 19.74 6.41 3.84
C ARG A 103 19.94 7.70 3.06
N ASP A 104 19.57 7.72 1.78
CA ASP A 104 19.64 8.92 0.94
C ASP A 104 18.60 9.96 1.34
N HIS A 105 17.57 9.55 2.07
CA HIS A 105 16.53 10.44 2.59
C HIS A 105 16.35 10.17 4.07
N PRO A 106 17.35 10.51 4.89
CA PRO A 106 17.30 10.19 6.31
C PRO A 106 16.21 10.99 7.03
N ALA A 107 15.58 10.34 8.00
CA ALA A 107 14.60 10.99 8.85
C ALA A 107 15.30 11.83 9.91
N SER A 108 14.79 13.03 10.18
CA SER A 108 15.25 13.85 11.27
C SER A 108 14.46 13.55 12.53
N LEU A 109 15.15 13.33 13.65
CA LEU A 109 14.48 13.12 14.94
C LEU A 109 13.78 14.38 15.43
N ALA A 110 14.16 15.56 14.90
CA ALA A 110 13.54 16.82 15.27
C ALA A 110 12.26 17.13 14.52
N SER A 111 11.90 16.33 13.49
CA SER A 111 10.73 16.60 12.65
C SER A 111 10.02 15.28 12.31
N GLU A 112 8.78 15.15 12.75
CA GLU A 112 7.94 14.01 12.39
C GLU A 112 7.64 13.98 10.90
N GLN A 113 7.62 15.14 10.25
CA GLN A 113 7.32 15.24 8.82
C GLN A 113 8.39 14.60 7.95
N SER A 114 9.61 14.44 8.47
CA SER A 114 10.67 13.76 7.73
C SER A 114 10.48 12.24 7.68
N LEU A 115 9.60 11.67 8.50
CA LEU A 115 9.27 10.25 8.52
C LEU A 115 8.00 9.98 7.69
N TYR A 116 8.00 10.41 6.43
CA TYR A 116 6.82 10.31 5.59
C TYR A 116 6.73 8.99 4.81
N LEU A 117 7.86 8.40 4.44
CA LEU A 117 7.88 7.16 3.67
C LEU A 117 7.78 5.96 4.60
N LYS A 118 6.85 5.10 4.32
CA LYS A 118 6.65 3.84 5.03
C LYS A 118 6.40 2.73 4.04
N GLY A 119 6.79 1.53 4.39
CA GLY A 119 6.56 0.38 3.54
C GLY A 119 6.57 -0.90 4.36
N ASP A 120 5.85 -1.88 3.88
CA ASP A 120 5.79 -3.20 4.50
C ASP A 120 6.00 -4.27 3.45
N ILE A 121 6.80 -5.28 3.79
CA ILE A 121 6.96 -6.48 2.98
C ILE A 121 6.10 -7.57 3.59
N LEU A 122 5.14 -8.06 2.80
CA LEU A 122 4.20 -9.08 3.22
C LEU A 122 4.39 -10.34 2.38
N GLN A 123 4.26 -11.49 3.02
CA GLN A 123 4.11 -12.75 2.30
C GLN A 123 2.62 -13.09 2.26
N ILE A 124 2.11 -13.34 1.06
CA ILE A 124 0.71 -13.68 0.86
C ILE A 124 0.60 -15.20 0.80
N VAL A 125 -0.15 -15.74 1.71
CA VAL A 125 -0.32 -17.20 1.82
C VAL A 125 -1.43 -17.71 0.94
#